data_d6abb82c042fe7abc8701dedbc37721e
#
_entry.id   d6abb82c042fe7abc8701dedbc37721e
#
_cell.length_a   1.000
_cell.length_b   1.000
_cell.length_c   1.000
_cell.angle_alpha   90.00
_cell.angle_beta   90.00
_cell.angle_gamma   90.00
#
_symmetry.space_group_name_H-M   'P 1'
#
loop_
_entity.id
_entity.type
_entity.pdbx_description
1 polymer ?
#
loop_
_entity_poly.entity_id
_entity_poly.type
_entity_poly.pdbx_seq_one_letter_code
_entity_poly.pdbx_strand_id
1 'polypeptide(L)'
;MSENRLSFGKLFWPSFLAVFVAGLVGMVFFFLILGGIIGSFGEFGPEPLALQSNTVLHLKLSGTIQDVSDETFDPTSLKLERTIGLPEILIGLQEAAQDSKIKGVFLEMKNPTMGMATAEELREALQVFQKSGKFAIAYLSGEQIGQLDYYVSSACKEVYGMQGSNMLWSGLHAESFFFKKLLDELQIGVMVVRGKENDFKSAVEPFYRTEMSDSSRMQMQVLLNGLWTQVRNDISKSRKLDTLLMDSLVNTFAVRTLNHAQAYQMIDQTLYRHEVLTLLKKKVGINENTPLRLQAFSKYSRDTFLDHQLLARQEKHIAVILAEGDVATEGEGVSTERMTKMLRQVRDDDDVKGVVLRINSPGGSALA
;
A
#
# COMPACT_ATOMS: atom_id res chain seq x y z
N MET A 1 87.94 -4.45 15.72
CA MET A 1 86.59 -4.08 15.33
C MET A 1 85.68 -5.31 15.56
N SER A 2 84.91 -5.35 16.66
CA SER A 2 83.96 -6.44 16.91
C SER A 2 82.67 -6.11 16.25
N GLU A 3 82.35 -6.81 15.19
CA GLU A 3 80.96 -6.77 14.59
C GLU A 3 79.98 -7.31 15.60
N ASN A 4 79.20 -6.40 16.12
CA ASN A 4 78.07 -6.72 16.98
C ASN A 4 76.91 -7.27 16.07
N ARG A 5 77.01 -8.56 15.76
CA ARG A 5 75.85 -9.27 15.02
C ARG A 5 74.73 -9.36 15.99
N LEU A 6 73.70 -8.50 15.76
CA LEU A 6 72.43 -8.57 16.46
C LEU A 6 71.76 -9.95 16.19
N SER A 7 71.59 -10.75 17.23
CA SER A 7 70.94 -12.05 17.16
C SER A 7 69.51 -11.86 16.65
N PHE A 8 69.07 -12.72 15.72
CA PHE A 8 67.69 -12.74 15.15
C PHE A 8 66.62 -12.57 16.21
N GLY A 9 66.73 -13.25 17.36
CA GLY A 9 65.79 -13.12 18.47
C GLY A 9 65.69 -11.72 19.09
N LYS A 10 66.77 -10.94 19.09
CA LYS A 10 66.75 -9.56 19.61
C LYS A 10 66.08 -8.56 18.71
N LEU A 11 65.92 -8.85 17.42
CA LEU A 11 65.17 -8.04 16.44
C LEU A 11 63.75 -8.56 16.26
N PHE A 12 63.61 -9.86 16.25
CA PHE A 12 62.28 -10.50 16.01
C PHE A 12 61.28 -10.22 17.13
N TRP A 13 61.65 -10.48 18.38
CA TRP A 13 60.72 -10.35 19.50
C TRP A 13 60.16 -8.94 19.73
N PRO A 14 60.97 -7.88 19.69
CA PRO A 14 60.41 -6.50 19.79
C PRO A 14 59.52 -6.14 18.64
N SER A 15 59.89 -6.53 17.39
CA SER A 15 59.05 -6.25 16.21
C SER A 15 57.73 -7.03 16.24
N PHE A 16 57.77 -8.29 16.62
CA PHE A 16 56.56 -9.12 16.81
C PHE A 16 55.65 -8.55 17.90
N LEU A 17 56.23 -8.16 19.05
CA LEU A 17 55.48 -7.55 20.14
C LEU A 17 54.83 -6.23 19.72
N ALA A 18 55.56 -5.39 18.98
CA ALA A 18 55.05 -4.12 18.48
C ALA A 18 53.88 -4.31 17.52
N VAL A 19 53.96 -5.26 16.58
CA VAL A 19 52.87 -5.58 15.65
C VAL A 19 51.65 -6.20 16.39
N PHE A 20 51.92 -7.07 17.36
CA PHE A 20 50.85 -7.68 18.16
C PHE A 20 50.13 -6.63 19.01
N VAL A 21 50.84 -5.74 19.68
CA VAL A 21 50.24 -4.65 20.47
C VAL A 21 49.46 -3.68 19.55
N ALA A 22 50.05 -3.32 18.39
CA ALA A 22 49.34 -2.47 17.41
C ALA A 22 48.07 -3.12 16.88
N GLY A 23 48.09 -4.44 16.64
CA GLY A 23 46.92 -5.22 16.24
C GLY A 23 45.86 -5.26 17.33
N LEU A 24 46.23 -5.41 18.59
CA LEU A 24 45.33 -5.44 19.73
C LEU A 24 44.67 -4.05 19.96
N VAL A 25 45.47 -2.99 19.85
CA VAL A 25 44.95 -1.61 19.91
C VAL A 25 44.02 -1.33 18.74
N GLY A 26 44.38 -1.74 17.52
CA GLY A 26 43.50 -1.64 16.35
C GLY A 26 42.19 -2.40 16.51
N MET A 27 42.24 -3.59 17.11
CA MET A 27 41.03 -4.37 17.42
C MET A 27 40.11 -3.66 18.43
N VAL A 28 40.71 -3.07 19.50
CA VAL A 28 39.93 -2.28 20.48
C VAL A 28 39.28 -1.07 19.82
N PHE A 29 40.01 -0.32 19.00
CA PHE A 29 39.43 0.79 18.23
C PHE A 29 38.33 0.34 17.27
N PHE A 30 38.52 -0.79 16.60
CA PHE A 30 37.50 -1.36 15.73
C PHE A 30 36.19 -1.69 16.49
N PHE A 31 36.29 -2.33 17.66
CA PHE A 31 35.13 -2.62 18.49
C PHE A 31 34.53 -1.37 19.13
N LEU A 32 35.28 -0.33 19.44
CA LEU A 32 34.74 0.95 19.90
C LEU A 32 34.00 1.68 18.80
N ILE A 33 34.51 1.67 17.57
CA ILE A 33 33.85 2.24 16.40
C ILE A 33 32.57 1.42 16.08
N LEU A 34 32.69 0.11 16.06
CA LEU A 34 31.54 -0.79 15.83
C LEU A 34 30.51 -0.64 16.93
N GLY A 35 30.90 -0.55 18.19
CA GLY A 35 30.01 -0.31 19.33
C GLY A 35 29.40 1.09 19.30
N GLY A 36 30.10 2.11 18.84
CA GLY A 36 29.58 3.45 18.60
C GLY A 36 28.56 3.47 17.46
N ILE A 37 28.85 2.76 16.37
CA ILE A 37 27.89 2.57 15.25
C ILE A 37 26.67 1.81 15.74
N ILE A 38 26.84 0.66 16.41
CA ILE A 38 25.73 -0.15 16.94
C ILE A 38 24.97 0.63 18.03
N GLY A 39 25.65 1.40 18.88
CA GLY A 39 25.03 2.28 19.88
C GLY A 39 24.22 3.42 19.26
N SER A 40 24.71 4.00 18.15
CA SER A 40 23.92 4.99 17.40
C SER A 40 22.71 4.37 16.68
N PHE A 41 22.77 3.08 16.35
CA PHE A 41 21.60 2.31 15.88
C PHE A 41 20.70 1.83 17.03
N GLY A 42 21.20 1.77 18.27
CA GLY A 42 20.44 1.34 19.45
C GLY A 42 19.41 2.36 19.96
N GLU A 43 19.46 3.62 19.53
CA GLU A 43 18.39 4.61 19.73
C GLU A 43 17.21 4.45 18.74
N PHE A 44 17.28 3.46 17.83
CA PHE A 44 16.22 3.13 16.89
C PHE A 44 15.15 2.17 17.44
N GLY A 45 15.08 1.99 18.74
CA GLY A 45 13.86 1.46 19.34
C GLY A 45 12.71 2.43 18.99
N PRO A 46 11.52 1.93 18.57
CA PRO A 46 10.40 2.81 18.31
C PRO A 46 10.11 3.63 19.58
N GLU A 47 10.39 4.94 19.53
CA GLU A 47 9.94 5.83 20.60
C GLU A 47 8.45 5.63 20.79
N PRO A 48 7.98 5.34 22.02
CA PRO A 48 6.55 5.17 22.27
C PRO A 48 5.80 6.41 21.78
N LEU A 49 4.74 6.20 21.02
CA LEU A 49 3.97 7.27 20.41
C LEU A 49 3.28 8.10 21.50
N ALA A 50 3.93 9.18 21.92
CA ALA A 50 3.32 10.14 22.86
C ALA A 50 2.27 11.00 22.13
N LEU A 51 1.08 10.41 21.85
CA LEU A 51 -0.04 11.13 21.26
C LEU A 51 -0.50 12.24 22.17
N GLN A 52 -0.56 13.44 21.63
CA GLN A 52 -1.12 14.60 22.29
C GLN A 52 -2.57 14.83 21.84
N SER A 53 -3.37 15.49 22.69
CA SER A 53 -4.74 15.87 22.32
C SER A 53 -4.75 16.78 21.08
N ASN A 54 -5.83 16.73 20.32
CA ASN A 54 -6.01 17.49 19.07
C ASN A 54 -5.05 17.10 17.95
N THR A 55 -4.65 15.83 17.88
CA THR A 55 -3.83 15.31 16.80
C THR A 55 -4.67 15.00 15.56
N VAL A 56 -4.15 15.32 14.39
CA VAL A 56 -4.65 14.88 13.07
C VAL A 56 -3.74 13.79 12.56
N LEU A 57 -4.29 12.65 12.18
CA LEU A 57 -3.52 11.59 11.55
C LEU A 57 -3.33 11.89 10.06
N HIS A 58 -2.10 11.83 9.59
CA HIS A 58 -1.75 12.01 8.20
C HIS A 58 -1.59 10.64 7.52
N LEU A 59 -2.65 10.19 6.85
CA LEU A 59 -2.64 8.99 6.02
C LEU A 59 -2.20 9.37 4.61
N LYS A 60 -0.92 9.17 4.32
CA LYS A 60 -0.36 9.37 2.98
C LYS A 60 -0.34 8.04 2.24
N LEU A 61 -1.08 7.94 1.16
CA LEU A 61 -1.10 6.79 0.27
C LEU A 61 -0.28 7.08 -0.99
N SER A 62 0.77 6.29 -1.18
CA SER A 62 1.67 6.37 -2.35
C SER A 62 2.27 5.00 -2.62
N GLY A 63 2.67 4.72 -3.87
CA GLY A 63 3.15 3.38 -4.24
C GLY A 63 2.04 2.33 -4.20
N THR A 64 2.41 1.06 -4.17
CA THR A 64 1.46 -0.05 -4.17
C THR A 64 0.91 -0.30 -2.77
N ILE A 65 -0.41 -0.36 -2.65
CA ILE A 65 -1.09 -0.77 -1.41
C ILE A 65 -1.29 -2.28 -1.46
N GLN A 66 -0.58 -2.99 -0.61
CA GLN A 66 -0.59 -4.45 -0.50
C GLN A 66 -1.37 -4.91 0.73
N ASP A 67 -1.66 -6.21 0.81
CA ASP A 67 -2.28 -6.81 2.00
C ASP A 67 -1.28 -6.99 3.15
N VAL A 68 0.02 -7.05 2.85
CA VAL A 68 1.10 -7.21 3.84
C VAL A 68 1.94 -5.94 3.90
N SER A 69 2.26 -5.49 5.12
CA SER A 69 3.24 -4.42 5.32
C SER A 69 4.63 -4.92 4.96
N ASP A 70 5.39 -4.12 4.24
CA ASP A 70 6.76 -4.45 3.85
C ASP A 70 7.73 -3.36 4.30
N GLU A 71 8.96 -3.76 4.62
CA GLU A 71 10.05 -2.84 4.95
C GLU A 71 11.16 -3.02 3.92
N THR A 72 11.35 -2.02 3.06
CA THR A 72 12.39 -2.01 2.06
C THR A 72 13.47 -1.01 2.45
N PHE A 73 14.75 -1.43 2.32
CA PHE A 73 15.87 -0.52 2.51
C PHE A 73 16.04 0.33 1.24
N ASP A 74 15.89 1.64 1.36
CA ASP A 74 16.21 2.57 0.27
C ASP A 74 17.70 2.96 0.36
N PRO A 75 18.53 2.48 -0.58
CA PRO A 75 19.96 2.79 -0.59
C PRO A 75 20.26 4.27 -0.89
N THR A 76 19.31 5.01 -1.45
CA THR A 76 19.49 6.42 -1.80
C THR A 76 19.34 7.32 -0.57
N SER A 77 18.37 7.05 0.27
CA SER A 77 18.12 7.79 1.52
C SER A 77 18.80 7.15 2.74
N LEU A 78 19.36 5.94 2.60
CA LEU A 78 19.91 5.10 3.68
C LEU A 78 18.89 4.86 4.81
N LYS A 79 17.61 4.79 4.46
CA LYS A 79 16.51 4.59 5.41
C LYS A 79 15.73 3.34 5.08
N LEU A 80 15.15 2.74 6.10
CA LEU A 80 14.10 1.75 5.93
C LEU A 80 12.80 2.49 5.59
N GLU A 81 12.31 2.31 4.37
CA GLU A 81 10.99 2.75 3.96
C GLU A 81 9.99 1.63 4.23
N ARG A 82 8.96 1.96 4.98
CA ARG A 82 7.89 1.02 5.32
C ARG A 82 6.64 1.36 4.54
N THR A 83 6.16 0.38 3.78
CA THR A 83 4.83 0.39 3.18
C THR A 83 3.83 -0.17 4.19
N ILE A 84 2.70 0.50 4.34
CA ILE A 84 1.65 0.08 5.26
C ILE A 84 0.72 -0.88 4.52
N GLY A 85 0.49 -2.06 5.10
CA GLY A 85 -0.47 -3.02 4.58
C GLY A 85 -1.92 -2.59 4.82
N LEU A 86 -2.82 -3.03 3.95
CA LEU A 86 -4.24 -2.69 4.06
C LEU A 86 -4.86 -3.05 5.43
N PRO A 87 -4.66 -4.25 6.02
CA PRO A 87 -5.21 -4.58 7.33
C PRO A 87 -4.75 -3.61 8.43
N GLU A 88 -3.49 -3.17 8.36
CA GLU A 88 -2.96 -2.19 9.29
C GLU A 88 -3.65 -0.82 9.15
N ILE A 89 -3.97 -0.41 7.92
CA ILE A 89 -4.72 0.82 7.67
C ILE A 89 -6.15 0.70 8.24
N LEU A 90 -6.81 -0.42 8.00
CA LEU A 90 -8.19 -0.65 8.44
C LEU A 90 -8.30 -0.65 9.97
N ILE A 91 -7.42 -1.39 10.66
CA ILE A 91 -7.37 -1.43 12.12
C ILE A 91 -6.98 -0.05 12.68
N GLY A 92 -5.97 0.60 12.10
CA GLY A 92 -5.57 1.94 12.54
C GLY A 92 -6.70 2.97 12.41
N LEU A 93 -7.53 2.92 11.36
CA LEU A 93 -8.72 3.77 11.24
C LEU A 93 -9.80 3.43 12.27
N GLN A 94 -10.01 2.15 12.55
CA GLN A 94 -10.96 1.70 13.57
C GLN A 94 -10.57 2.18 14.96
N GLU A 95 -9.32 2.01 15.35
CA GLU A 95 -8.78 2.49 16.64
C GLU A 95 -8.79 4.02 16.71
N ALA A 96 -8.39 4.70 15.63
CA ALA A 96 -8.45 6.16 15.54
C ALA A 96 -9.87 6.71 15.71
N ALA A 97 -10.90 5.97 15.31
CA ALA A 97 -12.29 6.36 15.52
C ALA A 97 -12.65 6.45 17.01
N GLN A 98 -12.03 5.62 17.85
CA GLN A 98 -12.29 5.54 19.30
C GLN A 98 -11.32 6.39 20.14
N ASP A 99 -10.11 6.68 19.62
CA ASP A 99 -9.08 7.43 20.36
C ASP A 99 -9.45 8.92 20.53
N SER A 100 -9.73 9.33 21.76
CA SER A 100 -10.13 10.71 22.09
C SER A 100 -9.09 11.78 21.76
N LYS A 101 -7.82 11.41 21.61
CA LYS A 101 -6.74 12.33 21.24
C LYS A 101 -6.75 12.68 19.74
N ILE A 102 -7.37 11.84 18.90
CA ILE A 102 -7.47 12.03 17.46
C ILE A 102 -8.72 12.86 17.13
N LYS A 103 -8.53 13.94 16.37
CA LYS A 103 -9.61 14.81 15.88
C LYS A 103 -10.08 14.47 14.49
N GLY A 104 -9.21 13.92 13.65
CA GLY A 104 -9.54 13.57 12.29
C GLY A 104 -8.38 12.95 11.54
N VAL A 105 -8.67 12.59 10.29
CA VAL A 105 -7.72 12.03 9.33
C VAL A 105 -7.55 13.01 8.16
N PHE A 106 -6.30 13.28 7.83
CA PHE A 106 -5.89 13.94 6.60
C PHE A 106 -5.37 12.87 5.64
N LEU A 107 -6.20 12.49 4.67
CA LEU A 107 -5.87 11.55 3.61
C LEU A 107 -5.18 12.29 2.47
N GLU A 108 -3.91 12.02 2.24
CA GLU A 108 -3.15 12.54 1.11
C GLU A 108 -2.92 11.43 0.06
N MET A 109 -3.58 11.57 -1.10
CA MET A 109 -3.47 10.64 -2.23
C MET A 109 -2.37 11.13 -3.18
N LYS A 110 -1.31 10.33 -3.30
CA LYS A 110 -0.16 10.65 -4.17
C LYS A 110 0.08 9.48 -5.14
N ASN A 111 -0.84 9.30 -6.08
CA ASN A 111 -0.81 8.26 -7.12
C ASN A 111 -0.55 6.84 -6.55
N PRO A 112 -1.32 6.37 -5.56
CA PRO A 112 -1.19 4.99 -5.12
C PRO A 112 -1.66 4.03 -6.20
N THR A 113 -1.07 2.85 -6.23
CA THR A 113 -1.54 1.72 -7.04
C THR A 113 -2.26 0.74 -6.15
N MET A 114 -3.52 0.43 -6.49
CA MET A 114 -4.33 -0.50 -5.72
C MET A 114 -5.37 -1.19 -6.60
N GLY A 115 -5.85 -2.34 -6.17
CA GLY A 115 -6.98 -3.02 -6.79
C GLY A 115 -8.32 -2.39 -6.40
N MET A 116 -9.37 -2.73 -7.14
CA MET A 116 -10.72 -2.23 -6.89
C MET A 116 -11.25 -2.63 -5.51
N ALA A 117 -11.03 -3.89 -5.10
CA ALA A 117 -11.44 -4.37 -3.78
C ALA A 117 -10.74 -3.62 -2.64
N THR A 118 -9.43 -3.38 -2.76
CA THR A 118 -8.65 -2.56 -1.81
C THR A 118 -9.21 -1.14 -1.70
N ALA A 119 -9.55 -0.53 -2.84
CA ALA A 119 -10.13 0.81 -2.88
C ALA A 119 -11.51 0.86 -2.20
N GLU A 120 -12.32 -0.17 -2.37
CA GLU A 120 -13.64 -0.30 -1.71
C GLU A 120 -13.50 -0.44 -0.19
N GLU A 121 -12.61 -1.30 0.29
CA GLU A 121 -12.36 -1.48 1.72
C GLU A 121 -11.83 -0.19 2.39
N LEU A 122 -10.89 0.51 1.74
CA LEU A 122 -10.40 1.81 2.22
C LEU A 122 -11.52 2.85 2.29
N ARG A 123 -12.36 2.87 1.27
CA ARG A 123 -13.51 3.76 1.21
C ARG A 123 -14.50 3.49 2.35
N GLU A 124 -14.83 2.21 2.58
CA GLU A 124 -15.73 1.80 3.66
C GLU A 124 -15.14 2.16 5.03
N ALA A 125 -13.86 1.87 5.26
CA ALA A 125 -13.18 2.20 6.51
C ALA A 125 -13.19 3.72 6.80
N LEU A 126 -12.97 4.56 5.78
CA LEU A 126 -13.08 6.02 5.91
C LEU A 126 -14.51 6.48 6.24
N GLN A 127 -15.52 5.85 5.65
CA GLN A 127 -16.92 6.15 5.96
C GLN A 127 -17.28 5.74 7.39
N VAL A 128 -16.82 4.55 7.84
CA VAL A 128 -17.01 4.08 9.23
C VAL A 128 -16.30 5.02 10.20
N PHE A 129 -15.05 5.40 9.92
CA PHE A 129 -14.32 6.36 10.73
C PHE A 129 -15.12 7.67 10.92
N GLN A 130 -15.70 8.22 9.86
CA GLN A 130 -16.46 9.47 9.92
C GLN A 130 -17.77 9.35 10.70
N LYS A 131 -18.32 8.13 10.90
CA LYS A 131 -19.49 7.91 11.77
C LYS A 131 -19.18 8.17 13.26
N SER A 132 -17.91 8.15 13.66
CA SER A 132 -17.47 8.54 15.01
C SER A 132 -17.63 10.05 15.30
N GLY A 133 -18.01 10.85 14.29
CA GLY A 133 -18.11 12.31 14.39
C GLY A 133 -16.80 13.05 14.08
N LYS A 134 -15.70 12.34 13.86
CA LYS A 134 -14.40 12.91 13.48
C LYS A 134 -14.38 13.23 11.98
N PHE A 135 -13.57 14.21 11.59
CA PHE A 135 -13.47 14.57 10.19
C PHE A 135 -12.47 13.68 9.43
N ALA A 136 -12.77 13.41 8.17
CA ALA A 136 -11.80 12.93 7.18
C ALA A 136 -11.80 13.93 6.01
N ILE A 137 -10.62 14.45 5.70
CA ILE A 137 -10.37 15.36 4.58
C ILE A 137 -9.41 14.68 3.62
N ALA A 138 -9.79 14.61 2.36
CA ALA A 138 -8.94 14.07 1.30
C ALA A 138 -8.26 15.21 0.52
N TYR A 139 -7.00 14.97 0.16
CA TYR A 139 -6.20 15.84 -0.68
C TYR A 139 -5.55 15.05 -1.81
N LEU A 140 -5.94 15.32 -3.02
CA LEU A 140 -5.42 14.74 -4.24
C LEU A 140 -4.15 15.49 -4.64
N SER A 141 -2.97 14.96 -4.32
CA SER A 141 -1.67 15.65 -4.43
C SER A 141 -0.77 15.13 -5.56
N GLY A 142 -1.26 14.21 -6.39
CA GLY A 142 -0.54 13.69 -7.56
C GLY A 142 -0.58 14.65 -8.75
N GLU A 143 0.36 14.51 -9.68
CA GLU A 143 0.32 15.24 -10.96
C GLU A 143 -0.83 14.74 -11.85
N GLN A 144 -1.05 13.44 -11.85
CA GLN A 144 -2.12 12.75 -12.56
C GLN A 144 -2.98 11.98 -11.55
N ILE A 145 -4.21 12.40 -11.37
CA ILE A 145 -5.15 11.74 -10.44
C ILE A 145 -5.89 10.62 -11.18
N GLY A 146 -5.76 9.41 -10.65
CA GLY A 146 -6.46 8.23 -11.15
C GLY A 146 -7.91 8.16 -10.68
N GLN A 147 -8.72 7.35 -11.36
CA GLN A 147 -10.12 7.14 -10.97
C GLN A 147 -10.27 6.50 -9.60
N LEU A 148 -9.39 5.54 -9.24
CA LEU A 148 -9.40 4.91 -7.92
C LEU A 148 -8.96 5.86 -6.82
N ASP A 149 -8.02 6.80 -7.11
CA ASP A 149 -7.64 7.84 -6.15
C ASP A 149 -8.84 8.70 -5.78
N TYR A 150 -9.58 9.14 -6.82
CA TYR A 150 -10.80 9.90 -6.61
C TYR A 150 -11.91 9.06 -5.96
N TYR A 151 -12.06 7.81 -6.36
CA TYR A 151 -13.05 6.90 -5.78
C TYR A 151 -12.87 6.78 -4.26
N VAL A 152 -11.66 6.50 -3.78
CA VAL A 152 -11.36 6.45 -2.35
C VAL A 152 -11.58 7.82 -1.70
N SER A 153 -11.04 8.89 -2.29
CA SER A 153 -11.12 10.24 -1.74
C SER A 153 -12.55 10.74 -1.60
N SER A 154 -13.44 10.37 -2.55
CA SER A 154 -14.84 10.76 -2.54
C SER A 154 -15.65 10.18 -1.37
N ALA A 155 -15.09 9.24 -0.59
CA ALA A 155 -15.66 8.80 0.68
C ALA A 155 -15.54 9.86 1.78
N CYS A 156 -14.57 10.75 1.68
CA CYS A 156 -14.40 11.86 2.62
C CYS A 156 -15.46 12.95 2.38
N LYS A 157 -15.89 13.61 3.46
CA LYS A 157 -16.87 14.70 3.35
C LYS A 157 -16.34 15.89 2.58
N GLU A 158 -15.03 16.14 2.67
CA GLU A 158 -14.34 17.23 1.99
C GLU A 158 -13.19 16.66 1.16
N VAL A 159 -13.16 17.01 -0.12
CA VAL A 159 -12.16 16.56 -1.08
C VAL A 159 -11.54 17.77 -1.75
N TYR A 160 -10.27 17.95 -1.52
CA TYR A 160 -9.47 19.03 -2.14
C TYR A 160 -8.48 18.44 -3.14
N GLY A 161 -8.10 19.24 -4.11
CA GLY A 161 -7.13 18.82 -5.11
C GLY A 161 -5.98 19.81 -5.23
N MET A 162 -4.79 19.32 -5.59
CA MET A 162 -3.64 20.16 -5.85
C MET A 162 -3.89 21.01 -7.10
N GLN A 163 -3.66 22.29 -7.00
CA GLN A 163 -3.82 23.20 -8.12
C GLN A 163 -2.84 22.81 -9.25
N GLY A 164 -3.37 22.70 -10.47
CA GLY A 164 -2.59 22.33 -11.66
C GLY A 164 -2.54 20.83 -11.95
N SER A 165 -3.04 19.96 -11.07
CA SER A 165 -3.09 18.53 -11.35
C SER A 165 -4.10 18.17 -12.42
N ASN A 166 -3.75 17.15 -13.21
CA ASN A 166 -4.67 16.51 -14.15
C ASN A 166 -5.51 15.44 -13.44
N MET A 167 -6.71 15.24 -13.96
CA MET A 167 -7.57 14.13 -13.53
C MET A 167 -8.18 13.50 -14.77
N LEU A 168 -7.97 12.20 -14.93
CA LEU A 168 -8.55 11.46 -16.03
C LEU A 168 -9.79 10.71 -15.56
N TRP A 169 -10.96 11.19 -15.98
CA TRP A 169 -12.25 10.54 -15.69
C TRP A 169 -12.79 9.92 -16.98
N SER A 170 -12.33 8.69 -17.29
CA SER A 170 -12.55 8.02 -18.59
C SER A 170 -13.42 6.76 -18.51
N GLY A 171 -13.90 6.39 -17.33
CA GLY A 171 -14.60 5.12 -17.12
C GLY A 171 -13.65 3.92 -17.09
N LEU A 172 -14.20 2.74 -17.33
CA LEU A 172 -13.44 1.49 -17.36
C LEU A 172 -13.37 0.95 -18.78
N HIS A 173 -12.21 0.47 -19.16
CA HIS A 173 -12.00 -0.21 -20.43
C HIS A 173 -11.10 -1.43 -20.26
N ALA A 174 -11.21 -2.37 -21.16
CA ALA A 174 -10.32 -3.52 -21.27
C ALA A 174 -9.89 -3.70 -22.70
N GLU A 175 -8.60 -3.89 -22.89
CA GLU A 175 -7.99 -4.14 -24.19
C GLU A 175 -7.35 -5.53 -24.20
N SER A 176 -7.46 -6.21 -25.35
CA SER A 176 -6.79 -7.49 -25.59
C SER A 176 -6.04 -7.41 -26.90
N PHE A 177 -4.79 -7.79 -26.89
CA PHE A 177 -3.96 -7.91 -28.08
C PHE A 177 -4.19 -9.27 -28.73
N PHE A 178 -4.21 -9.32 -30.06
CA PHE A 178 -4.37 -10.54 -30.85
C PHE A 178 -3.18 -10.73 -31.77
N PHE A 179 -2.48 -11.84 -31.59
CA PHE A 179 -1.21 -12.13 -32.27
C PHE A 179 -1.37 -13.03 -33.49
N LYS A 180 -2.60 -13.55 -33.76
CA LYS A 180 -2.82 -14.51 -34.85
C LYS A 180 -2.27 -14.03 -36.19
N LYS A 181 -2.53 -12.79 -36.57
CA LYS A 181 -2.03 -12.26 -37.87
C LYS A 181 -0.51 -12.22 -37.92
N LEU A 182 0.15 -11.83 -36.85
CA LEU A 182 1.61 -11.83 -36.73
C LEU A 182 2.17 -13.26 -36.85
N LEU A 183 1.56 -14.21 -36.15
CA LEU A 183 1.97 -15.60 -36.15
C LEU A 183 1.78 -16.24 -37.54
N ASP A 184 0.68 -15.92 -38.20
CA ASP A 184 0.42 -16.37 -39.56
C ASP A 184 1.48 -15.84 -40.56
N GLU A 185 1.85 -14.56 -40.48
CA GLU A 185 2.88 -13.95 -41.30
C GLU A 185 4.28 -14.54 -41.05
N LEU A 186 4.57 -14.87 -39.79
CA LEU A 186 5.81 -15.55 -39.41
C LEU A 186 5.79 -17.05 -39.71
N GLN A 187 4.69 -17.58 -40.27
CA GLN A 187 4.47 -19.02 -40.55
C GLN A 187 4.57 -19.89 -39.30
N ILE A 188 4.21 -19.33 -38.12
CA ILE A 188 4.18 -20.05 -36.85
C ILE A 188 2.79 -20.66 -36.66
N GLY A 189 2.69 -21.99 -36.76
CA GLY A 189 1.45 -22.72 -36.48
C GLY A 189 1.16 -22.78 -34.98
N VAL A 190 -0.06 -22.42 -34.59
CA VAL A 190 -0.53 -22.50 -33.19
C VAL A 190 -1.60 -23.59 -33.10
N MET A 191 -1.39 -24.55 -32.20
CA MET A 191 -2.38 -25.57 -31.88
C MET A 191 -2.89 -25.31 -30.47
N VAL A 192 -4.19 -25.07 -30.32
CA VAL A 192 -4.85 -24.87 -29.03
C VAL A 192 -5.59 -26.13 -28.67
N VAL A 193 -5.18 -26.77 -27.56
CA VAL A 193 -5.89 -27.92 -26.99
C VAL A 193 -6.88 -27.41 -25.93
N ARG A 194 -8.19 -27.58 -26.20
CA ARG A 194 -9.27 -27.15 -25.31
C ARG A 194 -10.20 -28.32 -25.05
N GLY A 195 -10.78 -28.36 -23.85
CA GLY A 195 -11.90 -29.26 -23.56
C GLY A 195 -13.19 -28.84 -24.29
N LYS A 196 -14.21 -29.64 -24.20
CA LYS A 196 -15.57 -29.27 -24.64
C LYS A 196 -16.18 -28.23 -23.67
N GLU A 197 -17.09 -27.40 -24.19
CA GLU A 197 -17.85 -26.41 -23.38
C GLU A 197 -16.96 -25.37 -22.67
N ASN A 198 -16.04 -24.78 -23.41
CA ASN A 198 -15.06 -23.78 -22.90
C ASN A 198 -15.29 -22.37 -23.46
N ASP A 199 -16.52 -21.99 -23.76
CA ASP A 199 -16.84 -20.74 -24.45
C ASP A 199 -16.36 -19.48 -23.72
N PHE A 200 -16.33 -19.53 -22.38
CA PHE A 200 -15.92 -18.43 -21.52
C PHE A 200 -14.43 -18.49 -21.10
N LYS A 201 -13.65 -19.48 -21.56
CA LYS A 201 -12.21 -19.56 -21.30
C LYS A 201 -11.44 -18.90 -22.44
N SER A 202 -11.24 -17.59 -22.35
CA SER A 202 -10.73 -16.75 -23.44
C SER A 202 -9.21 -16.54 -23.43
N ALA A 203 -8.47 -17.02 -22.41
CA ALA A 203 -7.05 -16.73 -22.23
C ALA A 203 -6.16 -17.08 -23.45
N VAL A 204 -6.54 -18.07 -24.27
CA VAL A 204 -5.79 -18.49 -25.45
C VAL A 204 -6.31 -17.87 -26.78
N GLU A 205 -7.41 -17.12 -26.74
CA GLU A 205 -7.96 -16.46 -27.93
C GLU A 205 -6.97 -15.56 -28.66
N PRO A 206 -6.10 -14.79 -27.97
CA PRO A 206 -5.10 -13.96 -28.61
C PRO A 206 -4.20 -14.67 -29.63
N PHE A 207 -4.01 -15.97 -29.48
CA PHE A 207 -3.09 -16.73 -30.33
C PHE A 207 -3.75 -17.37 -31.57
N TYR A 208 -5.08 -17.58 -31.58
CA TYR A 208 -5.78 -18.25 -32.68
C TYR A 208 -6.95 -17.47 -33.28
N ARG A 209 -7.33 -16.34 -32.66
CA ARG A 209 -8.35 -15.41 -33.16
C ARG A 209 -7.75 -14.06 -33.52
N THR A 210 -8.47 -13.28 -34.31
CA THR A 210 -8.11 -11.89 -34.63
C THR A 210 -8.88 -10.86 -33.83
N GLU A 211 -9.89 -11.30 -33.06
CA GLU A 211 -10.74 -10.49 -32.21
C GLU A 211 -11.38 -11.35 -31.11
N MET A 212 -11.97 -10.70 -30.10
CA MET A 212 -12.68 -11.39 -29.02
C MET A 212 -13.86 -12.19 -29.57
N SER A 213 -14.07 -13.39 -29.01
CA SER A 213 -15.36 -14.09 -29.18
C SER A 213 -16.51 -13.33 -28.55
N ASP A 214 -17.73 -13.62 -28.98
CA ASP A 214 -18.94 -13.02 -28.40
C ASP A 214 -19.05 -13.33 -26.90
N SER A 215 -18.72 -14.55 -26.51
CA SER A 215 -18.71 -14.97 -25.09
C SER A 215 -17.67 -14.18 -24.28
N SER A 216 -16.47 -14.01 -24.78
CA SER A 216 -15.41 -13.24 -24.14
C SER A 216 -15.79 -11.76 -24.03
N ARG A 217 -16.35 -11.18 -25.09
CA ARG A 217 -16.84 -9.79 -25.11
C ARG A 217 -17.97 -9.58 -24.10
N MET A 218 -18.95 -10.49 -24.09
CA MET A 218 -20.07 -10.43 -23.14
C MET A 218 -19.58 -10.51 -21.69
N GLN A 219 -18.69 -11.46 -21.37
CA GLN A 219 -18.11 -11.62 -20.04
C GLN A 219 -17.39 -10.35 -19.56
N MET A 220 -16.55 -9.79 -20.42
CA MET A 220 -15.81 -8.56 -20.11
C MET A 220 -16.75 -7.37 -19.93
N GLN A 221 -17.79 -7.25 -20.77
CA GLN A 221 -18.76 -6.17 -20.66
C GLN A 221 -19.60 -6.26 -19.38
N VAL A 222 -20.01 -7.45 -18.97
CA VAL A 222 -20.72 -7.67 -17.70
C VAL A 222 -19.85 -7.28 -16.52
N LEU A 223 -18.57 -7.70 -16.53
CA LEU A 223 -17.60 -7.35 -15.49
C LEU A 223 -17.40 -5.83 -15.39
N LEU A 224 -17.07 -5.18 -16.50
CA LEU A 224 -16.80 -3.73 -16.52
C LEU A 224 -18.03 -2.92 -16.14
N ASN A 225 -19.21 -3.30 -16.62
CA ASN A 225 -20.48 -2.65 -16.27
C ASN A 225 -20.80 -2.81 -14.78
N GLY A 226 -20.54 -3.98 -14.19
CA GLY A 226 -20.72 -4.21 -12.76
C GLY A 226 -19.83 -3.29 -11.92
N LEU A 227 -18.53 -3.28 -12.21
CA LEU A 227 -17.55 -2.43 -11.51
C LEU A 227 -17.86 -0.94 -11.70
N TRP A 228 -18.18 -0.51 -12.93
CA TRP A 228 -18.53 0.89 -13.19
C TRP A 228 -19.78 1.32 -12.43
N THR A 229 -20.83 0.48 -12.43
CA THR A 229 -22.07 0.76 -11.72
C THR A 229 -21.81 0.98 -10.23
N GLN A 230 -20.97 0.18 -9.63
CA GLN A 230 -20.59 0.32 -8.22
C GLN A 230 -19.86 1.64 -7.99
N VAL A 231 -18.76 1.92 -8.71
CA VAL A 231 -17.98 3.16 -8.59
C VAL A 231 -18.85 4.39 -8.75
N ARG A 232 -19.62 4.42 -9.83
CA ARG A 232 -20.54 5.52 -10.13
C ARG A 232 -21.55 5.77 -9.01
N ASN A 233 -22.23 4.71 -8.55
CA ASN A 233 -23.26 4.83 -7.51
C ASN A 233 -22.67 5.29 -6.18
N ASP A 234 -21.52 4.78 -5.80
CA ASP A 234 -20.84 5.14 -4.56
C ASP A 234 -20.39 6.61 -4.54
N ILE A 235 -19.80 7.07 -5.65
CA ILE A 235 -19.42 8.48 -5.79
C ILE A 235 -20.66 9.37 -5.81
N SER A 236 -21.66 8.99 -6.61
CA SER A 236 -22.93 9.71 -6.72
C SER A 236 -23.56 9.91 -5.32
N LYS A 237 -23.62 8.85 -4.53
CA LYS A 237 -24.16 8.90 -3.16
C LYS A 237 -23.32 9.80 -2.24
N SER A 238 -21.99 9.71 -2.30
CA SER A 238 -21.12 10.46 -1.40
C SER A 238 -21.02 11.94 -1.75
N ARG A 239 -20.98 12.26 -3.04
CA ARG A 239 -20.86 13.63 -3.56
C ARG A 239 -22.20 14.26 -3.91
N LYS A 240 -23.32 13.51 -3.78
CA LYS A 240 -24.68 13.93 -4.16
C LYS A 240 -24.78 14.36 -5.62
N LEU A 241 -24.11 13.64 -6.50
CA LEU A 241 -24.11 13.85 -7.93
C LEU A 241 -25.12 12.92 -8.61
N ASP A 242 -25.71 13.35 -9.70
CA ASP A 242 -26.59 12.49 -10.52
C ASP A 242 -25.73 11.43 -11.24
N THR A 243 -26.21 10.19 -11.24
CA THR A 243 -25.58 9.07 -11.96
C THR A 243 -25.53 9.30 -13.47
N LEU A 244 -26.56 9.91 -14.05
CA LEU A 244 -26.59 10.26 -15.48
C LEU A 244 -25.53 11.34 -15.81
N LEU A 245 -25.32 12.30 -14.90
CA LEU A 245 -24.23 13.26 -15.04
C LEU A 245 -22.87 12.54 -15.05
N MET A 246 -22.66 11.60 -14.12
CA MET A 246 -21.40 10.85 -14.05
C MET A 246 -21.13 10.07 -15.34
N ASP A 247 -22.12 9.41 -15.90
CA ASP A 247 -22.02 8.71 -17.18
C ASP A 247 -21.76 9.69 -18.34
N SER A 248 -22.42 10.85 -18.36
CA SER A 248 -22.21 11.89 -19.37
C SER A 248 -20.78 12.43 -19.32
N LEU A 249 -20.22 12.68 -18.13
CA LEU A 249 -18.86 13.19 -17.95
C LEU A 249 -17.81 12.21 -18.51
N VAL A 250 -18.04 10.91 -18.35
CA VAL A 250 -17.19 9.86 -18.94
C VAL A 250 -17.35 9.83 -20.46
N ASN A 251 -18.57 9.74 -20.96
CA ASN A 251 -18.84 9.59 -22.40
C ASN A 251 -18.37 10.79 -23.23
N THR A 252 -18.35 11.98 -22.65
CA THR A 252 -17.89 13.22 -23.31
C THR A 252 -16.45 13.55 -22.99
N PHE A 253 -15.78 12.76 -22.12
CA PHE A 253 -14.44 13.03 -21.67
C PHE A 253 -14.26 14.45 -21.09
N ALA A 254 -15.28 14.91 -20.35
CA ALA A 254 -15.38 16.30 -19.91
C ALA A 254 -14.42 16.66 -18.76
N VAL A 255 -14.01 15.67 -17.95
CA VAL A 255 -13.14 15.90 -16.80
C VAL A 255 -11.71 15.42 -17.13
N ARG A 256 -10.81 16.39 -17.31
CA ARG A 256 -9.39 16.18 -17.63
C ARG A 256 -8.44 16.83 -16.64
N THR A 257 -8.95 17.73 -15.80
CA THR A 257 -8.20 18.42 -14.77
C THR A 257 -9.01 18.53 -13.49
N LEU A 258 -8.37 18.78 -12.36
CA LEU A 258 -9.08 19.02 -11.10
C LEU A 258 -9.96 20.28 -11.13
N ASN A 259 -9.64 21.26 -11.96
CA ASN A 259 -10.51 22.44 -12.18
C ASN A 259 -11.83 22.02 -12.85
N HIS A 260 -11.81 21.08 -13.80
CA HIS A 260 -13.03 20.53 -14.36
C HIS A 260 -13.81 19.72 -13.30
N ALA A 261 -13.11 18.92 -12.49
CA ALA A 261 -13.73 18.16 -11.39
C ALA A 261 -14.40 19.10 -10.37
N GLN A 262 -13.79 20.25 -10.07
CA GLN A 262 -14.39 21.27 -9.21
C GLN A 262 -15.62 21.91 -9.86
N ALA A 263 -15.56 22.24 -11.14
CA ALA A 263 -16.70 22.82 -11.86
C ALA A 263 -17.94 21.91 -11.87
N TYR A 264 -17.72 20.59 -11.91
CA TYR A 264 -18.78 19.58 -11.81
C TYR A 264 -19.06 19.12 -10.37
N GLN A 265 -18.54 19.80 -9.35
CA GLN A 265 -18.74 19.51 -7.93
C GLN A 265 -18.26 18.09 -7.51
N MET A 266 -17.39 17.48 -8.29
CA MET A 266 -16.75 16.23 -7.93
C MET A 266 -15.79 16.42 -6.75
N ILE A 267 -15.10 17.56 -6.68
CA ILE A 267 -14.28 18.00 -5.55
C ILE A 267 -14.77 19.37 -5.04
N ASP A 268 -14.41 19.71 -3.81
CA ASP A 268 -14.88 20.95 -3.19
C ASP A 268 -14.08 22.16 -3.71
N GLN A 269 -12.74 22.06 -3.76
CA GLN A 269 -11.89 23.13 -4.25
C GLN A 269 -10.50 22.62 -4.64
N THR A 270 -9.83 23.34 -5.56
CA THR A 270 -8.40 23.19 -5.81
C THR A 270 -7.62 24.14 -4.90
N LEU A 271 -6.66 23.61 -4.13
CA LEU A 271 -5.88 24.35 -3.14
C LEU A 271 -4.41 23.91 -3.18
N TYR A 272 -3.52 24.81 -2.77
CA TYR A 272 -2.17 24.43 -2.44
C TYR A 272 -2.12 23.70 -1.07
N ARG A 273 -1.12 22.86 -0.87
CA ARG A 273 -0.99 22.06 0.36
C ARG A 273 -0.99 22.92 1.64
N HIS A 274 -0.35 24.08 1.63
CA HIS A 274 -0.32 24.97 2.80
C HIS A 274 -1.71 25.54 3.15
N GLU A 275 -2.58 25.76 2.17
CA GLU A 275 -3.96 26.20 2.37
C GLU A 275 -4.79 25.10 3.01
N VAL A 276 -4.61 23.83 2.58
CA VAL A 276 -5.25 22.66 3.21
C VAL A 276 -4.79 22.51 4.65
N LEU A 277 -3.51 22.73 4.96
CA LEU A 277 -3.02 22.71 6.34
C LEU A 277 -3.65 23.82 7.19
N THR A 278 -3.90 24.98 6.62
CA THR A 278 -4.62 26.08 7.28
C THR A 278 -6.08 25.70 7.56
N LEU A 279 -6.76 25.02 6.62
CA LEU A 279 -8.10 24.47 6.84
C LEU A 279 -8.12 23.45 7.97
N LEU A 280 -7.13 22.55 8.03
CA LEU A 280 -7.00 21.58 9.11
C LEU A 280 -6.84 22.27 10.48
N LYS A 281 -6.04 23.35 10.57
CA LYS A 281 -5.93 24.15 11.81
C LYS A 281 -7.28 24.71 12.25
N LYS A 282 -8.07 25.25 11.35
CA LYS A 282 -9.43 25.72 11.63
C LYS A 282 -10.35 24.60 12.10
N LYS A 283 -10.28 23.41 11.49
CA LYS A 283 -11.06 22.23 11.88
C LYS A 283 -10.72 21.73 13.28
N VAL A 284 -9.45 21.81 13.67
CA VAL A 284 -8.99 21.43 15.01
C VAL A 284 -9.27 22.52 16.06
N GLY A 285 -9.57 23.75 15.63
CA GLY A 285 -9.84 24.90 16.49
C GLY A 285 -8.58 25.53 17.07
N ILE A 286 -7.46 25.50 16.35
CA ILE A 286 -6.21 26.15 16.76
C ILE A 286 -5.92 27.38 15.89
N ASN A 287 -5.18 28.33 16.46
CA ASN A 287 -4.77 29.55 15.74
C ASN A 287 -3.81 29.23 14.60
N GLU A 288 -3.81 30.08 13.58
CA GLU A 288 -2.95 29.91 12.38
C GLU A 288 -1.44 29.84 12.73
N ASN A 289 -1.02 30.60 13.75
CA ASN A 289 0.37 30.62 14.21
C ASN A 289 0.75 29.39 15.07
N THR A 290 -0.22 28.57 15.50
CA THR A 290 0.05 27.36 16.27
C THR A 290 0.42 26.22 15.33
N PRO A 291 1.50 25.47 15.58
CA PRO A 291 1.82 24.30 14.77
C PRO A 291 0.71 23.26 14.80
N LEU A 292 0.31 22.76 13.63
CA LEU A 292 -0.62 21.65 13.54
C LEU A 292 0.06 20.36 14.00
N ARG A 293 -0.56 19.66 14.92
CA ARG A 293 -0.11 18.33 15.36
C ARG A 293 -0.52 17.30 14.29
N LEU A 294 0.33 17.13 13.32
CA LEU A 294 0.15 16.19 12.21
C LEU A 294 1.02 14.97 12.48
N GLN A 295 0.37 13.86 12.85
CA GLN A 295 1.05 12.60 13.15
C GLN A 295 0.99 11.68 11.94
N ALA A 296 2.14 11.12 11.53
CA ALA A 296 2.17 10.10 10.49
C ALA A 296 1.31 8.90 10.87
N PHE A 297 0.38 8.54 10.00
CA PHE A 297 -0.53 7.42 10.21
C PHE A 297 0.23 6.09 10.34
N SER A 298 1.31 5.92 9.56
CA SER A 298 2.16 4.72 9.61
C SER A 298 2.77 4.44 10.99
N LYS A 299 3.11 5.48 11.74
CA LYS A 299 3.63 5.32 13.10
C LYS A 299 2.49 4.94 14.06
N TYR A 300 1.33 5.58 13.91
CA TYR A 300 0.15 5.30 14.72
C TYR A 300 -0.39 3.88 14.49
N SER A 301 -0.57 3.52 13.22
CA SER A 301 -1.17 2.23 12.84
C SER A 301 -0.28 1.05 13.22
N ARG A 302 1.05 1.20 13.14
CA ARG A 302 1.97 0.14 13.55
C ARG A 302 1.80 -0.21 15.02
N ASP A 303 1.80 0.80 15.89
CA ASP A 303 1.70 0.58 17.33
C ASP A 303 0.34 -0.02 17.68
N THR A 304 -0.75 0.53 17.13
CA THR A 304 -2.11 0.00 17.33
C THR A 304 -2.30 -1.40 16.77
N PHE A 305 -1.72 -1.70 15.61
CA PHE A 305 -1.81 -3.03 14.98
C PHE A 305 -1.07 -4.10 15.81
N LEU A 306 0.11 -3.76 16.33
CA LEU A 306 0.87 -4.66 17.21
C LEU A 306 0.11 -4.92 18.51
N ASP A 307 -0.44 -3.89 19.15
CA ASP A 307 -1.24 -4.02 20.37
C ASP A 307 -2.48 -4.90 20.09
N HIS A 308 -3.16 -4.69 18.97
CA HIS A 308 -4.32 -5.48 18.58
C HIS A 308 -3.95 -6.96 18.38
N GLN A 309 -2.81 -7.25 17.75
CA GLN A 309 -2.32 -8.63 17.59
C GLN A 309 -1.95 -9.28 18.93
N LEU A 310 -1.35 -8.53 19.85
CA LEU A 310 -0.98 -9.03 21.17
C LEU A 310 -2.23 -9.32 22.01
N LEU A 311 -3.23 -8.45 21.98
CA LEU A 311 -4.50 -8.66 22.67
C LEU A 311 -5.27 -9.86 22.09
N ALA A 312 -5.32 -9.98 20.77
CA ALA A 312 -5.99 -11.09 20.09
C ALA A 312 -5.40 -12.45 20.49
N ARG A 313 -4.09 -12.55 20.78
CA ARG A 313 -3.45 -13.76 21.25
C ARG A 313 -3.83 -14.17 22.68
N GLN A 314 -4.44 -13.29 23.44
CA GLN A 314 -4.86 -13.54 24.83
C GLN A 314 -6.33 -13.92 24.95
N GLU A 315 -7.10 -13.76 23.88
CA GLU A 315 -8.54 -14.02 23.85
C GLU A 315 -8.94 -14.89 22.67
N LYS A 316 -10.16 -15.41 22.69
CA LYS A 316 -10.76 -16.11 21.57
C LYS A 316 -10.86 -15.17 20.36
N HIS A 317 -10.28 -15.58 19.24
CA HIS A 317 -10.14 -14.71 18.07
C HIS A 317 -10.42 -15.42 16.75
N ILE A 318 -10.51 -14.61 15.69
CA ILE A 318 -10.60 -15.06 14.30
C ILE A 318 -9.23 -14.84 13.66
N ALA A 319 -8.64 -15.91 13.11
CA ALA A 319 -7.40 -15.80 12.36
C ALA A 319 -7.67 -15.34 10.92
N VAL A 320 -6.90 -14.36 10.45
CA VAL A 320 -6.91 -13.93 9.04
C VAL A 320 -5.64 -14.43 8.38
N ILE A 321 -5.77 -15.31 7.39
CA ILE A 321 -4.65 -15.82 6.59
C ILE A 321 -4.62 -15.06 5.28
N LEU A 322 -3.48 -14.43 4.98
CA LEU A 322 -3.26 -13.68 3.74
C LEU A 322 -2.59 -14.59 2.71
N ALA A 323 -3.28 -14.81 1.58
CA ALA A 323 -2.80 -15.56 0.41
C ALA A 323 -2.58 -14.58 -0.74
N GLU A 324 -1.40 -13.94 -0.77
CA GLU A 324 -1.04 -12.90 -1.73
C GLU A 324 0.05 -13.38 -2.69
N GLY A 325 -0.12 -13.10 -3.99
CA GLY A 325 0.82 -13.43 -5.05
C GLY A 325 0.52 -14.74 -5.77
N ASP A 326 1.49 -15.21 -6.58
CA ASP A 326 1.34 -16.40 -7.41
C ASP A 326 1.29 -17.68 -6.58
N VAL A 327 0.46 -18.64 -7.02
CA VAL A 327 0.38 -19.98 -6.40
C VAL A 327 1.52 -20.83 -6.94
N ALA A 328 2.43 -21.26 -6.05
CA ALA A 328 3.60 -22.07 -6.38
C ALA A 328 3.88 -23.13 -5.31
N THR A 329 4.68 -24.14 -5.63
CA THR A 329 5.13 -25.14 -4.64
C THR A 329 6.06 -24.52 -3.60
N GLU A 330 6.91 -23.56 -4.05
CA GLU A 330 7.93 -22.87 -3.24
C GLU A 330 7.94 -21.38 -3.59
N GLY A 331 8.49 -20.52 -2.72
CA GLY A 331 8.66 -19.10 -2.97
C GLY A 331 7.89 -18.20 -1.99
N GLU A 332 7.96 -16.88 -2.24
CA GLU A 332 7.43 -15.84 -1.34
C GLU A 332 5.91 -15.64 -1.44
N GLY A 333 5.29 -16.02 -2.55
CA GLY A 333 3.85 -15.88 -2.78
C GLY A 333 3.00 -16.89 -1.98
N VAL A 334 1.93 -17.37 -2.60
CA VAL A 334 1.06 -18.42 -2.07
C VAL A 334 1.74 -19.77 -2.28
N SER A 335 2.68 -20.13 -1.41
CA SER A 335 3.41 -21.40 -1.52
C SER A 335 2.81 -22.48 -0.65
N THR A 336 2.91 -23.75 -1.11
CA THR A 336 2.41 -24.92 -0.38
C THR A 336 3.01 -25.01 1.02
N GLU A 337 4.30 -24.78 1.15
CA GLU A 337 5.00 -24.84 2.45
C GLU A 337 4.49 -23.77 3.42
N ARG A 338 4.44 -22.51 2.97
CA ARG A 338 3.99 -21.38 3.79
C ARG A 338 2.54 -21.52 4.21
N MET A 339 1.65 -21.85 3.27
CA MET A 339 0.22 -22.03 3.55
C MET A 339 -0.04 -23.19 4.49
N THR A 340 0.63 -24.32 4.26
CA THR A 340 0.51 -25.50 5.15
C THR A 340 0.97 -25.18 6.58
N LYS A 341 2.07 -24.43 6.73
CA LYS A 341 2.56 -23.99 8.04
C LYS A 341 1.54 -23.11 8.76
N MET A 342 1.02 -22.07 8.07
CA MET A 342 0.00 -21.16 8.64
C MET A 342 -1.28 -21.90 9.01
N LEU A 343 -1.80 -22.75 8.12
CA LEU A 343 -3.01 -23.54 8.39
C LEU A 343 -2.84 -24.48 9.58
N ARG A 344 -1.67 -25.10 9.75
CA ARG A 344 -1.38 -25.94 10.92
C ARG A 344 -1.33 -25.10 12.20
N GLN A 345 -0.66 -23.96 12.20
CA GLN A 345 -0.61 -23.07 13.36
C GLN A 345 -2.01 -22.65 13.80
N VAL A 346 -2.86 -22.27 12.86
CA VAL A 346 -4.25 -21.86 13.14
C VAL A 346 -5.11 -23.03 13.62
N ARG A 347 -4.91 -24.24 13.06
CA ARG A 347 -5.63 -25.43 13.49
C ARG A 347 -5.27 -25.86 14.92
N ASP A 348 -3.99 -25.74 15.26
CA ASP A 348 -3.44 -26.21 16.53
C ASP A 348 -3.60 -25.16 17.66
N ASP A 349 -4.18 -24.00 17.36
CA ASP A 349 -4.48 -22.93 18.33
C ASP A 349 -5.94 -23.04 18.81
N ASP A 350 -6.12 -23.45 20.08
CA ASP A 350 -7.43 -23.64 20.69
C ASP A 350 -8.24 -22.34 20.85
N ASP A 351 -7.60 -21.16 20.82
CA ASP A 351 -8.25 -19.87 20.95
C ASP A 351 -8.77 -19.34 19.61
N VAL A 352 -8.36 -19.90 18.49
CA VAL A 352 -8.92 -19.59 17.16
C VAL A 352 -10.32 -20.20 17.03
N LYS A 353 -11.34 -19.35 16.85
CA LYS A 353 -12.75 -19.76 16.70
C LYS A 353 -13.26 -19.70 15.27
N GLY A 354 -12.49 -19.10 14.37
CA GLY A 354 -12.80 -19.02 12.95
C GLY A 354 -11.60 -18.61 12.14
N VAL A 355 -11.64 -18.89 10.84
CA VAL A 355 -10.58 -18.54 9.90
C VAL A 355 -11.17 -17.78 8.73
N VAL A 356 -10.58 -16.64 8.40
CA VAL A 356 -10.81 -15.91 7.15
C VAL A 356 -9.60 -16.09 6.26
N LEU A 357 -9.80 -16.71 5.11
CA LEU A 357 -8.77 -16.79 4.07
C LEU A 357 -8.99 -15.64 3.09
N ARG A 358 -8.08 -14.64 3.14
CA ARG A 358 -8.07 -13.52 2.20
C ARG A 358 -7.15 -13.85 1.03
N ILE A 359 -7.71 -13.90 -0.17
CA ILE A 359 -6.99 -14.31 -1.38
C ILE A 359 -6.84 -13.11 -2.31
N ASN A 360 -5.58 -12.78 -2.63
CA ASN A 360 -5.18 -11.80 -3.62
C ASN A 360 -4.14 -12.44 -4.56
N SER A 361 -4.61 -13.29 -5.47
CA SER A 361 -3.76 -14.12 -6.31
C SER A 361 -4.33 -14.24 -7.72
N PRO A 362 -3.48 -14.12 -8.76
CA PRO A 362 -3.89 -14.38 -10.14
C PRO A 362 -4.04 -15.88 -10.44
N GLY A 363 -3.67 -16.75 -9.49
CA GLY A 363 -3.58 -18.18 -9.68
C GLY A 363 -2.15 -18.66 -9.83
N GLY A 364 -1.95 -19.83 -10.44
CA GLY A 364 -0.61 -20.43 -10.66
C GLY A 364 -0.67 -21.94 -10.81
N SER A 365 0.22 -22.66 -10.13
CA SER A 365 0.34 -24.11 -10.22
C SER A 365 -0.87 -24.83 -9.62
N ALA A 366 -1.51 -25.69 -10.43
CA ALA A 366 -2.57 -26.56 -9.95
C ALA A 366 -2.06 -27.70 -9.03
N LEU A 367 -0.75 -27.93 -9.01
CA LEU A 367 -0.12 -28.93 -8.13
C LEU A 367 0.17 -28.38 -6.74
N ALA A 368 0.41 -27.07 -6.64
CA ALA A 368 0.62 -26.40 -5.38
C ALA A 368 -0.67 -26.23 -4.59
#